data_93ae4c3c40ba36e9c9a0c34846d91d20
#
_entry.id   93ae4c3c40ba36e9c9a0c34846d91d20
#
_cell.length_a   1.000
_cell.length_b   1.000
_cell.length_c   1.000
_cell.angle_alpha   90.00
_cell.angle_beta   90.00
_cell.angle_gamma   90.00
#
_symmetry.space_group_name_H-M   'P 1'
#
loop_
_entity.id
_entity.type
_entity.pdbx_description
1 polymer ?
#
loop_
_entity_poly.entity_id
_entity_poly.type
_entity_poly.pdbx_seq_one_letter_code
_entity_poly.pdbx_strand_id
1 'polypeptide(L)'
;MTNIKSSGFTLAKGKKLVGDDVYEVKTLGDLTIAIVCDGVGSASHGREAAQRATSYLINNFKMRPKSWSIEKSILTFVKSINSILFQESQINYEASELVTTLALIVIEGNRLYGVNVGDSRVYMVRENELIQLSQDHAMQEVGYEGVLTEAIGISKEVSPYYFENIVQKNDKILLCSDGLYSIMDDERLINGLPFGAHGLVKKASKIMQHDLPDDTTAVVVEILKADELVILKQQILPIPETLKKGQVIDGFVLEESLIQNNRTWRCSKKSREYVIKFAPLEAIDDEAVIDLYVKEAWNAKRLRGKFFPKAVIPKKRSSRYYIMQLTGGEDLESYLAKGQLGIDDTIELAKTLLNMSQYLLKFDLVHGDIKTNNVMILKGETTKFKIIDFGSITEIFSSDSRAGTPSYLSPQRFQNEAFSETTEIFSIGILLYLALTKKYPYGEIEPFQTPVFKEAKKPSVYNKNIPAWLDSVILRAIAIETERRYEHYSEMMVELQNPQKVKPFFPKNSSIIQRSPLLFYRTAFTVMFIFNIILILYCNTK
;
A
#
# COMPACT_ATOMS: atom_id res chain seq x y z
N MET A 1 -2.72 2.00 -10.65
CA MET A 1 -2.03 3.30 -10.53
C MET A 1 -2.50 4.23 -11.62
N THR A 2 -2.85 5.43 -11.26
CA THR A 2 -3.20 6.51 -12.20
C THR A 2 -1.96 6.87 -13.00
N ASN A 3 -2.11 7.03 -14.32
CA ASN A 3 -1.01 7.47 -15.17
C ASN A 3 -1.23 8.94 -15.49
N ILE A 4 -0.28 9.78 -15.12
CA ILE A 4 -0.35 11.22 -15.18
C ILE A 4 0.78 11.75 -16.05
N LYS A 5 0.46 12.69 -16.93
CA LYS A 5 1.42 13.51 -17.64
C LYS A 5 1.35 14.93 -17.09
N SER A 6 2.48 15.54 -16.76
CA SER A 6 2.52 16.89 -16.24
C SER A 6 3.53 17.76 -16.97
N SER A 7 3.29 19.05 -16.96
CA SER A 7 4.21 20.09 -17.45
C SER A 7 4.04 21.35 -16.62
N GLY A 8 5.12 22.07 -16.38
CA GLY A 8 5.11 23.36 -15.73
C GLY A 8 5.98 24.35 -16.51
N PHE A 9 5.59 25.61 -16.51
CA PHE A 9 6.34 26.68 -17.14
C PHE A 9 6.00 28.03 -16.54
N THR A 10 7.01 28.91 -16.42
CA THR A 10 6.87 30.29 -15.95
C THR A 10 7.62 31.26 -16.84
N LEU A 11 7.11 32.48 -16.99
CA LEU A 11 7.78 33.64 -17.58
C LEU A 11 7.63 34.82 -16.64
N ALA A 12 8.74 35.53 -16.46
CA ALA A 12 8.78 36.72 -15.65
C ALA A 12 8.15 37.94 -16.38
N LYS A 13 7.60 38.86 -15.63
CA LYS A 13 7.03 40.11 -16.14
C LYS A 13 8.09 41.02 -16.81
N GLY A 14 7.65 41.73 -17.83
CA GLY A 14 8.45 42.67 -18.56
C GLY A 14 9.70 42.03 -19.14
N LYS A 15 10.86 42.66 -18.88
CA LYS A 15 12.17 42.20 -19.34
C LYS A 15 13.01 41.51 -18.25
N LYS A 16 12.40 41.12 -17.12
CA LYS A 16 13.10 40.38 -16.07
C LYS A 16 13.49 38.99 -16.58
N LEU A 17 14.67 38.53 -16.17
CA LEU A 17 15.12 37.16 -16.47
C LEU A 17 14.52 36.14 -15.51
N VAL A 18 14.14 36.54 -14.31
CA VAL A 18 13.65 35.72 -13.23
C VAL A 18 12.50 36.44 -12.53
N GLY A 19 11.36 35.79 -12.45
CA GLY A 19 10.17 36.28 -11.73
C GLY A 19 10.11 35.81 -10.29
N ASP A 20 9.04 36.18 -9.61
CA ASP A 20 8.77 35.83 -8.21
C ASP A 20 7.92 34.57 -8.08
N ASP A 21 7.27 34.13 -9.17
CA ASP A 21 6.53 32.87 -9.25
C ASP A 21 7.43 31.65 -9.17
N VAL A 22 6.96 30.63 -8.45
CA VAL A 22 7.61 29.32 -8.32
C VAL A 22 6.59 28.21 -8.50
N TYR A 23 6.95 27.18 -9.24
CA TYR A 23 6.15 25.97 -9.35
C TYR A 23 6.99 24.71 -9.14
N GLU A 24 6.34 23.63 -8.72
CA GLU A 24 6.96 22.29 -8.65
C GLU A 24 5.91 21.22 -8.99
N VAL A 25 6.35 20.18 -9.67
CA VAL A 25 5.57 18.95 -9.86
C VAL A 25 6.42 17.75 -9.49
N LYS A 26 5.93 16.94 -8.57
CA LYS A 26 6.66 15.80 -8.04
C LYS A 26 5.76 14.56 -7.93
N THR A 27 6.29 13.42 -8.34
CA THR A 27 5.67 12.12 -8.06
C THR A 27 6.44 11.43 -6.94
N LEU A 28 5.73 11.10 -5.85
CA LEU A 28 6.26 10.46 -4.64
C LEU A 28 5.48 9.16 -4.41
N GLY A 29 6.00 8.04 -4.92
CA GLY A 29 5.27 6.77 -4.89
C GLY A 29 3.95 6.86 -5.68
N ASP A 30 2.83 6.71 -5.00
CA ASP A 30 1.49 6.78 -5.59
C ASP A 30 0.89 8.19 -5.61
N LEU A 31 1.60 9.17 -5.03
CA LEU A 31 1.15 10.56 -4.97
C LEU A 31 1.75 11.37 -6.11
N THR A 32 0.93 12.16 -6.79
CA THR A 32 1.39 13.25 -7.65
C THR A 32 1.02 14.57 -7.02
N ILE A 33 2.01 15.43 -6.80
CA ILE A 33 1.87 16.74 -6.15
C ILE A 33 2.22 17.79 -7.17
N ALA A 34 1.36 18.80 -7.32
CA ALA A 34 1.64 19.98 -8.13
C ALA A 34 1.37 21.24 -7.32
N ILE A 35 2.28 22.22 -7.41
CA ILE A 35 2.27 23.45 -6.63
C ILE A 35 2.56 24.62 -7.56
N VAL A 36 1.82 25.71 -7.36
CA VAL A 36 2.13 27.06 -7.88
C VAL A 36 2.07 28.01 -6.70
N CYS A 37 3.11 28.81 -6.54
CA CYS A 37 3.23 29.89 -5.58
C CYS A 37 3.61 31.16 -6.32
N ASP A 38 2.82 32.20 -6.14
CA ASP A 38 3.08 33.54 -6.65
C ASP A 38 3.63 34.42 -5.52
N GLY A 39 4.83 34.89 -5.67
CA GLY A 39 5.46 35.76 -4.67
C GLY A 39 4.87 37.15 -4.71
N VAL A 40 4.22 37.61 -3.63
CA VAL A 40 3.50 38.86 -3.57
C VAL A 40 4.43 40.03 -3.91
N GLY A 41 4.16 40.71 -5.04
CA GLY A 41 5.04 41.72 -5.62
C GLY A 41 5.22 43.01 -4.79
N SER A 42 4.39 43.26 -3.78
CA SER A 42 4.55 44.33 -2.80
C SER A 42 5.53 43.98 -1.67
N ALA A 43 5.85 42.68 -1.51
CA ALA A 43 6.84 42.19 -0.54
C ALA A 43 8.21 42.02 -1.21
N SER A 44 9.29 42.52 -0.58
CA SER A 44 10.63 42.48 -1.19
C SER A 44 11.22 41.07 -1.29
N HIS A 45 10.66 40.11 -0.59
CA HIS A 45 11.12 38.71 -0.51
C HIS A 45 10.08 37.70 -0.99
N GLY A 46 9.14 38.08 -1.88
CA GLY A 46 8.08 37.24 -2.39
C GLY A 46 8.61 35.96 -3.04
N ARG A 47 9.63 36.04 -3.90
CA ARG A 47 10.28 34.84 -4.50
C ARG A 47 10.85 33.88 -3.47
N GLU A 48 11.53 34.42 -2.44
CA GLU A 48 12.08 33.56 -1.37
C GLU A 48 10.97 32.82 -0.63
N ALA A 49 9.86 33.52 -0.33
CA ALA A 49 8.69 32.93 0.29
C ALA A 49 8.10 31.79 -0.56
N ALA A 50 7.92 32.01 -1.87
CA ALA A 50 7.41 31.05 -2.83
C ALA A 50 8.32 29.80 -2.92
N GLN A 51 9.64 29.97 -3.00
CA GLN A 51 10.61 28.86 -3.02
C GLN A 51 10.59 28.05 -1.74
N ARG A 52 10.55 28.72 -0.59
CA ARG A 52 10.55 28.07 0.72
C ARG A 52 9.25 27.32 0.95
N ALA A 53 8.09 27.91 0.60
CA ALA A 53 6.79 27.25 0.70
C ALA A 53 6.74 25.96 -0.14
N THR A 54 7.14 26.06 -1.40
CA THR A 54 7.19 24.93 -2.33
C THR A 54 8.10 23.80 -1.82
N SER A 55 9.34 24.13 -1.44
CA SER A 55 10.32 23.17 -0.95
C SER A 55 9.88 22.51 0.36
N TYR A 56 9.32 23.29 1.29
CA TYR A 56 8.81 22.80 2.56
C TYR A 56 7.69 21.77 2.35
N LEU A 57 6.70 22.10 1.52
CA LEU A 57 5.57 21.23 1.25
C LEU A 57 6.01 19.91 0.61
N ILE A 58 6.84 19.93 -0.44
CA ILE A 58 7.35 18.72 -1.10
C ILE A 58 8.14 17.84 -0.12
N ASN A 59 9.02 18.41 0.70
CA ASN A 59 9.85 17.65 1.64
C ASN A 59 9.01 17.01 2.75
N ASN A 60 8.00 17.70 3.27
CA ASN A 60 7.11 17.14 4.28
C ASN A 60 6.19 16.06 3.72
N PHE A 61 5.71 16.20 2.49
CA PHE A 61 4.97 15.11 1.83
C PHE A 61 5.83 13.87 1.62
N LYS A 62 7.12 14.01 1.31
CA LYS A 62 8.07 12.90 1.18
C LYS A 62 8.23 12.12 2.50
N MET A 63 8.16 12.82 3.64
CA MET A 63 8.31 12.25 4.98
C MET A 63 6.98 12.06 5.71
N ARG A 64 5.85 12.22 5.04
CA ARG A 64 4.51 12.12 5.61
C ARG A 64 4.33 10.78 6.35
N PRO A 65 3.84 10.80 7.61
CA PRO A 65 3.43 9.57 8.27
C PRO A 65 2.33 8.86 7.47
N LYS A 66 2.49 7.58 7.18
CA LYS A 66 1.49 6.80 6.42
C LYS A 66 0.11 6.75 7.10
N SER A 67 0.04 6.94 8.40
CA SER A 67 -1.19 7.01 9.19
C SER A 67 -1.95 8.34 9.07
N TRP A 68 -1.37 9.36 8.42
CA TRP A 68 -2.06 10.62 8.20
C TRP A 68 -2.83 10.60 6.88
N SER A 69 -4.08 11.08 6.90
CA SER A 69 -4.82 11.36 5.67
C SER A 69 -4.13 12.45 4.85
N ILE A 70 -4.40 12.50 3.54
CA ILE A 70 -3.89 13.57 2.67
C ILE A 70 -4.41 14.92 3.13
N GLU A 71 -5.69 15.05 3.45
CA GLU A 71 -6.31 16.25 4.02
C GLU A 71 -5.56 16.78 5.24
N LYS A 72 -5.42 15.92 6.28
CA LYS A 72 -4.69 16.27 7.51
C LYS A 72 -3.27 16.75 7.19
N SER A 73 -2.59 16.09 6.26
CA SER A 73 -1.22 16.43 5.88
C SER A 73 -1.16 17.80 5.21
N ILE A 74 -2.01 18.05 4.20
CA ILE A 74 -2.10 19.34 3.50
C ILE A 74 -2.32 20.47 4.51
N LEU A 75 -3.40 20.38 5.31
CA LEU A 75 -3.79 21.45 6.23
C LEU A 75 -2.71 21.70 7.31
N THR A 76 -2.09 20.63 7.83
CA THR A 76 -1.03 20.76 8.82
C THR A 76 0.21 21.43 8.22
N PHE A 77 0.65 20.99 7.04
CA PHE A 77 1.86 21.51 6.42
C PHE A 77 1.69 22.96 5.96
N VAL A 78 0.52 23.32 5.43
CA VAL A 78 0.21 24.72 5.03
C VAL A 78 0.21 25.64 6.24
N LYS A 79 -0.45 25.27 7.34
CA LYS A 79 -0.42 26.07 8.58
C LYS A 79 0.98 26.18 9.16
N SER A 80 1.78 25.12 9.09
CA SER A 80 3.16 25.14 9.59
C SER A 80 4.06 26.07 8.78
N ILE A 81 4.03 26.00 7.46
CA ILE A 81 4.86 26.90 6.63
C ILE A 81 4.42 28.36 6.77
N ASN A 82 3.10 28.61 6.87
CA ASN A 82 2.60 29.95 7.17
C ASN A 82 3.22 30.51 8.46
N SER A 83 3.16 29.72 9.55
CA SER A 83 3.71 30.15 10.84
C SER A 83 5.22 30.42 10.77
N ILE A 84 5.97 29.59 10.02
CA ILE A 84 7.42 29.77 9.84
C ILE A 84 7.71 31.09 9.11
N LEU A 85 7.08 31.33 7.95
CA LEU A 85 7.33 32.53 7.16
C LEU A 85 6.90 33.80 7.90
N PHE A 86 5.73 33.76 8.56
CA PHE A 86 5.26 34.88 9.36
C PHE A 86 6.23 35.20 10.50
N GLN A 87 6.62 34.20 11.32
CA GLN A 87 7.53 34.43 12.45
C GLN A 87 8.89 34.97 11.99
N GLU A 88 9.44 34.43 10.92
CA GLU A 88 10.72 34.94 10.37
C GLU A 88 10.61 36.35 9.82
N SER A 89 9.49 36.71 9.18
CA SER A 89 9.24 38.09 8.76
C SER A 89 9.23 39.02 9.96
N GLN A 90 8.57 38.65 11.07
CA GLN A 90 8.54 39.49 12.28
C GLN A 90 9.90 39.62 12.97
N ILE A 91 10.80 38.65 12.82
CA ILE A 91 12.14 38.71 13.42
C ILE A 91 13.11 39.51 12.56
N ASN A 92 13.05 39.36 11.24
CA ASN A 92 14.08 39.86 10.32
C ASN A 92 13.70 41.17 9.61
N TYR A 93 12.41 41.51 9.59
CA TYR A 93 11.88 42.65 8.84
C TYR A 93 10.89 43.47 9.66
N GLU A 94 10.64 44.72 9.26
CA GLU A 94 9.67 45.59 9.93
C GLU A 94 8.21 45.26 9.59
N ALA A 95 7.98 44.48 8.51
CA ALA A 95 6.68 44.07 8.04
C ALA A 95 6.71 42.61 7.55
N SER A 96 5.57 42.08 7.11
CA SER A 96 5.48 40.73 6.50
C SER A 96 6.06 40.76 5.08
N GLU A 97 7.37 40.48 4.93
CA GLU A 97 8.11 40.51 3.67
C GLU A 97 8.22 39.14 2.98
N LEU A 98 8.04 38.04 3.75
CA LEU A 98 8.03 36.66 3.25
C LEU A 98 6.60 36.23 2.97
N VAL A 99 6.03 36.74 1.87
CA VAL A 99 4.61 36.52 1.53
C VAL A 99 4.45 35.89 0.14
N THR A 100 3.61 34.89 0.03
CA THR A 100 3.32 34.21 -1.24
C THR A 100 1.90 33.64 -1.27
N THR A 101 1.31 33.52 -2.45
CA THR A 101 0.09 32.71 -2.66
C THR A 101 0.43 31.22 -2.65
N LEU A 102 -0.57 30.38 -2.66
CA LEU A 102 -0.44 28.93 -2.79
C LEU A 102 -1.63 28.34 -3.54
N ALA A 103 -1.36 27.67 -4.64
CA ALA A 103 -2.26 26.69 -5.26
C ALA A 103 -1.57 25.31 -5.24
N LEU A 104 -2.14 24.34 -4.52
CA LEU A 104 -1.55 23.01 -4.37
C LEU A 104 -2.61 21.95 -4.64
N ILE A 105 -2.23 20.91 -5.39
CA ILE A 105 -3.00 19.69 -5.51
C ILE A 105 -2.15 18.47 -5.17
N VAL A 106 -2.81 17.45 -4.61
CA VAL A 106 -2.27 16.10 -4.42
C VAL A 106 -3.24 15.13 -5.06
N ILE A 107 -2.75 14.27 -5.94
CA ILE A 107 -3.54 13.21 -6.56
C ILE A 107 -3.07 11.87 -6.01
N GLU A 108 -3.99 11.15 -5.36
CA GLU A 108 -3.81 9.78 -4.89
C GLU A 108 -4.89 8.88 -5.50
N GLY A 109 -4.46 7.92 -6.30
CA GLY A 109 -5.42 7.12 -7.07
C GLY A 109 -6.25 8.00 -8.02
N ASN A 110 -7.57 8.06 -7.82
CA ASN A 110 -8.49 8.95 -8.56
C ASN A 110 -8.95 10.15 -7.75
N ARG A 111 -8.50 10.30 -6.53
CA ARG A 111 -8.87 11.46 -5.71
C ARG A 111 -7.86 12.57 -5.92
N LEU A 112 -8.39 13.73 -6.17
CA LEU A 112 -7.68 15.00 -6.16
C LEU A 112 -8.04 15.72 -4.87
N TYR A 113 -7.04 16.06 -4.11
CA TYR A 113 -7.12 16.88 -2.93
C TYR A 113 -6.43 18.20 -3.25
N GLY A 114 -7.06 19.31 -2.94
CA GLY A 114 -6.51 20.61 -3.25
C GLY A 114 -6.65 21.59 -2.12
N VAL A 115 -5.77 22.59 -2.14
CA VAL A 115 -5.83 23.74 -1.26
C VAL A 115 -5.35 24.97 -2.00
N ASN A 116 -5.99 26.12 -1.75
CA ASN A 116 -5.42 27.42 -2.12
C ASN A 116 -5.44 28.41 -0.96
N VAL A 117 -4.48 29.34 -1.03
CA VAL A 117 -4.37 30.54 -0.21
C VAL A 117 -3.95 31.66 -1.13
N GLY A 118 -4.69 32.75 -1.17
CA GLY A 118 -4.48 33.81 -2.15
C GLY A 118 -5.39 33.66 -3.38
N ASP A 119 -4.96 34.16 -4.49
CA ASP A 119 -5.71 34.22 -5.77
C ASP A 119 -5.11 33.37 -6.89
N SER A 120 -4.02 32.65 -6.64
CA SER A 120 -3.59 31.59 -7.55
C SER A 120 -4.67 30.53 -7.65
N ARG A 121 -5.00 30.09 -8.86
CA ARG A 121 -6.19 29.26 -9.13
C ARG A 121 -5.88 27.84 -9.50
N VAL A 122 -6.82 26.94 -9.21
CA VAL A 122 -6.88 25.57 -9.69
C VAL A 122 -8.14 25.36 -10.50
N TYR A 123 -7.98 24.96 -11.75
CA TYR A 123 -9.08 24.60 -12.64
C TYR A 123 -9.04 23.13 -13.01
N MET A 124 -10.21 22.55 -13.26
CA MET A 124 -10.35 21.24 -13.89
C MET A 124 -11.09 21.39 -15.21
N VAL A 125 -10.55 20.78 -16.28
CA VAL A 125 -11.25 20.68 -17.55
C VAL A 125 -11.68 19.25 -17.79
N ARG A 126 -12.99 19.07 -17.89
CA ARG A 126 -13.65 17.81 -18.19
C ARG A 126 -14.67 18.02 -19.31
N GLU A 127 -14.65 17.16 -20.34
CA GLU A 127 -15.59 17.23 -21.46
C GLU A 127 -15.72 18.62 -22.10
N ASN A 128 -14.61 19.37 -22.13
CA ASN A 128 -14.51 20.75 -22.66
C ASN A 128 -15.18 21.83 -21.78
N GLU A 129 -15.53 21.51 -20.55
CA GLU A 129 -16.02 22.46 -19.54
C GLU A 129 -14.88 22.80 -18.56
N LEU A 130 -14.66 24.10 -18.31
CA LEU A 130 -13.68 24.62 -17.35
C LEU A 130 -14.39 24.87 -16.01
N ILE A 131 -13.93 24.23 -14.97
CA ILE A 131 -14.48 24.34 -13.62
C ILE A 131 -13.37 24.86 -12.71
N GLN A 132 -13.55 26.02 -12.08
CA GLN A 132 -12.66 26.50 -11.04
C GLN A 132 -12.91 25.70 -9.75
N LEU A 133 -11.87 25.03 -9.24
CA LEU A 133 -11.93 24.24 -8.01
C LEU A 133 -11.51 25.05 -6.78
N SER A 134 -10.66 26.04 -6.96
CA SER A 134 -10.18 26.94 -5.91
C SER A 134 -11.14 28.11 -5.66
N GLN A 135 -11.01 28.76 -4.53
CA GLN A 135 -11.72 30.00 -4.22
C GLN A 135 -10.70 31.11 -3.94
N ASP A 136 -10.82 32.21 -4.67
CA ASP A 136 -9.88 33.33 -4.53
C ASP A 136 -10.05 34.04 -3.18
N HIS A 137 -8.94 34.32 -2.52
CA HIS A 137 -8.86 35.15 -1.34
C HIS A 137 -8.43 36.57 -1.73
N ALA A 138 -9.29 37.24 -2.49
CA ALA A 138 -9.11 38.62 -2.96
C ALA A 138 -10.38 39.43 -2.76
N MET A 139 -10.21 40.73 -2.52
CA MET A 139 -11.34 41.67 -2.39
C MET A 139 -12.05 41.80 -3.74
N GLN A 140 -13.40 41.82 -3.69
CA GLN A 140 -14.25 42.00 -4.87
C GLN A 140 -14.89 43.40 -4.90
N GLU A 141 -14.53 44.27 -3.96
CA GLU A 141 -15.07 45.62 -3.88
C GLU A 141 -14.45 46.53 -4.96
N VAL A 142 -15.25 47.39 -5.56
CA VAL A 142 -14.83 48.32 -6.60
C VAL A 142 -13.74 49.25 -6.05
N GLY A 143 -12.56 49.24 -6.67
CA GLY A 143 -11.39 50.03 -6.28
C GLY A 143 -10.40 49.32 -5.36
N TYR A 144 -10.71 48.08 -4.94
CA TYR A 144 -9.80 47.22 -4.17
C TYR A 144 -9.62 45.84 -4.86
N GLU A 145 -9.92 45.80 -6.15
CA GLU A 145 -9.79 44.57 -6.97
C GLU A 145 -8.33 44.09 -6.97
N GLY A 146 -8.14 42.79 -6.66
CA GLY A 146 -6.81 42.16 -6.59
C GLY A 146 -6.06 42.35 -5.26
N VAL A 147 -6.64 43.04 -4.27
CA VAL A 147 -6.04 43.09 -2.92
C VAL A 147 -6.29 41.74 -2.22
N LEU A 148 -5.24 41.02 -1.89
CA LEU A 148 -5.32 39.73 -1.21
C LEU A 148 -5.86 39.89 0.22
N THR A 149 -6.84 39.07 0.55
CA THR A 149 -7.37 38.96 1.92
C THR A 149 -6.65 37.89 2.75
N GLU A 150 -6.03 36.91 2.10
CA GLU A 150 -5.23 35.84 2.69
C GLU A 150 -4.03 35.53 1.78
N ALA A 151 -2.85 35.35 2.39
CA ALA A 151 -1.63 34.84 1.74
C ALA A 151 -0.77 34.11 2.77
N ILE A 152 0.07 33.18 2.34
CA ILE A 152 1.03 32.50 3.20
C ILE A 152 2.09 33.50 3.70
N GLY A 153 2.24 33.60 5.02
CA GLY A 153 3.20 34.49 5.68
C GLY A 153 2.68 35.90 5.97
N ILE A 154 1.46 36.27 5.53
CA ILE A 154 0.91 37.61 5.75
C ILE A 154 0.44 37.81 7.18
N SER A 155 -0.12 36.79 7.80
CA SER A 155 -0.68 36.80 9.15
C SER A 155 -0.27 35.57 9.95
N LYS A 156 -0.44 35.65 11.31
CA LYS A 156 -0.10 34.55 12.21
C LYS A 156 -0.89 33.28 11.91
N GLU A 157 -2.18 33.43 11.59
CA GLU A 157 -3.07 32.33 11.25
C GLU A 157 -3.48 32.46 9.80
N VAL A 158 -3.68 31.33 9.14
CA VAL A 158 -4.14 31.24 7.76
C VAL A 158 -5.35 30.31 7.66
N SER A 159 -6.31 30.67 6.81
CA SER A 159 -7.54 29.93 6.56
C SER A 159 -7.53 29.37 5.12
N PRO A 160 -6.85 28.25 4.87
CA PRO A 160 -6.77 27.67 3.53
C PRO A 160 -8.15 27.19 3.05
N TYR A 161 -8.49 27.49 1.80
CA TYR A 161 -9.66 26.86 1.17
C TYR A 161 -9.28 25.47 0.69
N TYR A 162 -9.90 24.44 1.28
CA TYR A 162 -9.67 23.04 0.97
C TYR A 162 -10.80 22.50 0.09
N PHE A 163 -10.46 21.67 -0.90
CA PHE A 163 -11.42 21.02 -1.78
C PHE A 163 -10.97 19.62 -2.18
N GLU A 164 -11.93 18.76 -2.49
CA GLU A 164 -11.71 17.43 -3.05
C GLU A 164 -12.49 17.24 -4.34
N ASN A 165 -11.94 16.41 -5.22
CA ASN A 165 -12.62 16.02 -6.45
C ASN A 165 -12.20 14.60 -6.90
N ILE A 166 -13.02 13.98 -7.77
CA ILE A 166 -12.67 12.71 -8.39
C ILE A 166 -12.20 12.99 -9.80
N VAL A 167 -10.99 12.56 -10.14
CA VAL A 167 -10.43 12.68 -11.49
C VAL A 167 -10.76 11.48 -12.36
N GLN A 168 -10.99 11.73 -13.63
CA GLN A 168 -11.32 10.74 -14.65
C GLN A 168 -10.25 10.76 -15.76
N LYS A 169 -10.25 9.73 -16.59
CA LYS A 169 -9.39 9.71 -17.77
C LYS A 169 -9.72 10.89 -18.69
N ASN A 170 -8.69 11.56 -19.18
CA ASN A 170 -8.68 12.76 -20.03
C ASN A 170 -8.99 14.06 -19.29
N ASP A 171 -9.26 14.05 -17.97
CA ASP A 171 -9.28 15.30 -17.22
C ASP A 171 -7.94 16.01 -17.29
N LYS A 172 -7.99 17.32 -17.38
CA LYS A 172 -6.81 18.19 -17.28
C LYS A 172 -7.00 19.15 -16.13
N ILE A 173 -6.01 19.21 -15.27
CA ILE A 173 -5.98 20.13 -14.15
C ILE A 173 -4.94 21.21 -14.47
N LEU A 174 -5.35 22.47 -14.33
CA LEU A 174 -4.50 23.63 -14.50
C LEU A 174 -4.34 24.33 -13.16
N LEU A 175 -3.11 24.53 -12.72
CA LEU A 175 -2.76 25.48 -11.65
C LEU A 175 -2.09 26.67 -12.32
N CYS A 176 -2.46 27.88 -11.92
CA CYS A 176 -1.85 29.08 -12.49
C CYS A 176 -1.86 30.26 -11.52
N SER A 177 -0.88 31.18 -11.71
CA SER A 177 -0.91 32.50 -11.11
C SER A 177 -1.88 33.43 -11.85
N ASP A 178 -2.16 34.59 -11.26
CA ASP A 178 -3.06 35.62 -11.79
C ASP A 178 -2.58 36.17 -13.14
N GLY A 179 -1.27 36.25 -13.36
CA GLY A 179 -0.67 36.66 -14.63
C GLY A 179 -1.09 35.82 -15.84
N LEU A 180 -1.66 34.60 -15.64
CA LEU A 180 -2.19 33.80 -16.74
C LEU A 180 -3.67 34.09 -16.98
N TYR A 181 -4.52 33.96 -15.94
CA TYR A 181 -5.96 34.05 -16.09
C TYR A 181 -6.47 35.50 -16.27
N SER A 182 -5.67 36.51 -15.91
CA SER A 182 -5.95 37.91 -16.23
C SER A 182 -5.83 38.22 -17.73
N ILE A 183 -5.02 37.44 -18.46
CA ILE A 183 -4.76 37.62 -19.91
C ILE A 183 -5.63 36.69 -20.76
N MET A 184 -5.95 35.50 -20.26
CA MET A 184 -6.63 34.44 -21.00
C MET A 184 -7.99 34.14 -20.40
N ASP A 185 -9.05 34.36 -21.20
CA ASP A 185 -10.40 33.91 -20.90
C ASP A 185 -10.52 32.37 -20.91
N ASP A 186 -11.64 31.86 -20.42
CA ASP A 186 -11.91 30.42 -20.28
C ASP A 186 -11.74 29.66 -21.61
N GLU A 187 -12.23 30.22 -22.72
CA GLU A 187 -12.12 29.60 -24.03
C GLU A 187 -10.65 29.48 -24.48
N ARG A 188 -9.85 30.51 -24.26
CA ARG A 188 -8.43 30.49 -24.58
C ARG A 188 -7.63 29.56 -23.69
N LEU A 189 -8.00 29.44 -22.42
CA LEU A 189 -7.42 28.46 -21.49
C LEU A 189 -7.70 27.05 -21.97
N ILE A 190 -8.96 26.69 -22.23
CA ILE A 190 -9.35 25.36 -22.73
C ILE A 190 -8.60 25.00 -24.01
N ASN A 191 -8.60 25.92 -24.99
CA ASN A 191 -7.94 25.73 -26.29
C ASN A 191 -6.40 25.71 -26.19
N GLY A 192 -5.83 26.21 -25.12
CA GLY A 192 -4.38 26.22 -24.87
C GLY A 192 -3.87 24.96 -24.16
N LEU A 193 -4.69 24.32 -23.32
CA LEU A 193 -4.32 23.15 -22.52
C LEU A 193 -3.69 21.98 -23.31
N PRO A 194 -4.14 21.63 -24.54
CA PRO A 194 -3.49 20.56 -25.32
C PRO A 194 -2.01 20.78 -25.61
N PHE A 195 -1.55 22.04 -25.60
CA PHE A 195 -0.15 22.42 -25.81
C PHE A 195 0.69 22.44 -24.52
N GLY A 196 0.08 22.07 -23.38
CA GLY A 196 0.71 22.06 -22.06
C GLY A 196 1.02 23.45 -21.50
N ALA A 197 1.68 23.48 -20.33
CA ALA A 197 1.99 24.71 -19.62
C ALA A 197 2.81 25.73 -20.47
N HIS A 198 3.84 25.22 -21.15
CA HIS A 198 4.67 26.05 -22.04
C HIS A 198 3.87 26.71 -23.17
N GLY A 199 2.94 25.96 -23.79
CA GLY A 199 2.08 26.49 -24.85
C GLY A 199 1.12 27.57 -24.35
N LEU A 200 0.53 27.39 -23.17
CA LEU A 200 -0.35 28.36 -22.51
C LEU A 200 0.37 29.67 -22.22
N VAL A 201 1.48 29.61 -21.47
CA VAL A 201 2.22 30.80 -21.07
C VAL A 201 2.81 31.55 -22.27
N LYS A 202 3.31 30.84 -23.29
CA LYS A 202 3.76 31.47 -24.54
C LYS A 202 2.61 32.11 -25.34
N LYS A 203 1.41 31.53 -25.29
CA LYS A 203 0.24 32.15 -25.92
C LYS A 203 -0.16 33.44 -25.21
N ALA A 204 -0.16 33.45 -23.86
CA ALA A 204 -0.39 34.66 -23.07
C ALA A 204 0.66 35.75 -23.40
N SER A 205 1.94 35.41 -23.42
CA SER A 205 3.02 36.34 -23.79
C SER A 205 2.86 36.90 -25.20
N LYS A 206 2.41 36.10 -26.18
CA LYS A 206 2.12 36.61 -27.53
C LYS A 206 0.94 37.57 -27.57
N ILE A 207 -0.11 37.33 -26.79
CA ILE A 207 -1.24 38.26 -26.67
C ILE A 207 -0.78 39.60 -26.15
N MET A 208 0.13 39.62 -25.18
CA MET A 208 0.72 40.82 -24.59
C MET A 208 1.95 41.33 -25.35
N GLN A 209 2.16 40.92 -26.61
CA GLN A 209 3.28 41.35 -27.45
C GLN A 209 4.66 41.19 -26.78
N HIS A 210 4.82 40.16 -25.95
CA HIS A 210 6.01 39.83 -25.16
C HIS A 210 6.32 40.78 -24.00
N ASP A 211 5.37 41.62 -23.60
CA ASP A 211 5.50 42.52 -22.43
C ASP A 211 4.41 42.13 -21.41
N LEU A 212 4.71 41.10 -20.62
CA LEU A 212 3.77 40.58 -19.63
C LEU A 212 3.61 41.56 -18.47
N PRO A 213 2.38 41.89 -18.05
CA PRO A 213 2.13 42.81 -16.94
C PRO A 213 2.50 42.20 -15.58
N ASP A 214 2.45 40.89 -15.46
CA ASP A 214 2.88 40.15 -14.27
C ASP A 214 3.54 38.82 -14.62
N ASP A 215 4.21 38.23 -13.61
CA ASP A 215 4.76 36.87 -13.71
C ASP A 215 3.65 35.90 -14.10
N THR A 216 3.92 35.07 -15.07
CA THR A 216 2.89 34.22 -15.66
C THR A 216 3.30 32.76 -15.55
N THR A 217 2.64 32.00 -14.68
CA THR A 217 2.95 30.61 -14.41
C THR A 217 1.78 29.70 -14.67
N ALA A 218 2.05 28.55 -15.26
CA ALA A 218 1.10 27.46 -15.44
C ALA A 218 1.74 26.11 -15.08
N VAL A 219 0.93 25.25 -14.46
CA VAL A 219 1.17 23.81 -14.34
C VAL A 219 -0.03 23.08 -14.89
N VAL A 220 0.19 22.19 -15.84
CA VAL A 220 -0.84 21.35 -16.44
C VAL A 220 -0.60 19.90 -16.05
N VAL A 221 -1.62 19.25 -15.47
CA VAL A 221 -1.63 17.85 -15.09
C VAL A 221 -2.73 17.13 -15.87
N GLU A 222 -2.37 16.19 -16.74
CA GLU A 222 -3.28 15.43 -17.59
C GLU A 222 -3.41 14.01 -17.09
N ILE A 223 -4.64 13.52 -16.89
CA ILE A 223 -4.96 12.16 -16.43
C ILE A 223 -5.05 11.24 -17.66
N LEU A 224 -3.97 10.53 -17.97
CA LEU A 224 -3.91 9.61 -19.11
C LEU A 224 -4.67 8.30 -18.83
N LYS A 225 -4.67 7.86 -17.57
CA LYS A 225 -5.37 6.64 -17.14
C LYS A 225 -5.82 6.82 -15.69
N ALA A 226 -7.10 6.67 -15.45
CA ALA A 226 -7.64 6.67 -14.11
C ALA A 226 -7.41 5.32 -13.40
N ASP A 227 -7.41 5.31 -12.06
CA ASP A 227 -7.24 4.09 -11.29
C ASP A 227 -8.43 3.15 -11.52
N GLU A 228 -8.10 1.95 -11.96
CA GLU A 228 -9.11 0.95 -12.30
C GLU A 228 -9.90 0.47 -11.07
N LEU A 229 -9.27 0.48 -9.88
CA LEU A 229 -9.94 0.09 -8.64
C LEU A 229 -11.13 1.01 -8.34
N VAL A 230 -10.95 2.32 -8.47
CA VAL A 230 -12.03 3.29 -8.20
C VAL A 230 -13.13 3.19 -9.26
N ILE A 231 -12.78 2.99 -10.54
CA ILE A 231 -13.78 2.72 -11.58
C ILE A 231 -14.60 1.47 -11.24
N LEU A 232 -13.95 0.42 -10.75
CA LEU A 232 -14.63 -0.82 -10.37
C LEU A 232 -15.54 -0.63 -9.14
N LYS A 233 -15.16 0.22 -8.19
CA LYS A 233 -15.99 0.58 -7.02
C LYS A 233 -17.24 1.33 -7.43
N GLN A 234 -17.14 2.29 -8.35
CA GLN A 234 -18.24 3.11 -8.83
C GLN A 234 -19.23 2.35 -9.74
N GLN A 235 -18.86 1.17 -10.25
CA GLN A 235 -19.78 0.37 -11.06
C GLN A 235 -20.96 -0.14 -10.23
N ILE A 236 -22.17 0.30 -10.56
CA ILE A 236 -23.42 -0.25 -9.99
C ILE A 236 -23.80 -1.48 -10.81
N LEU A 237 -23.59 -2.66 -10.25
CA LEU A 237 -23.92 -3.95 -10.86
C LEU A 237 -24.75 -4.79 -9.88
N PRO A 238 -25.83 -5.46 -10.32
CA PRO A 238 -26.63 -6.29 -9.46
C PRO A 238 -25.82 -7.46 -8.90
N ILE A 239 -26.17 -7.88 -7.70
CA ILE A 239 -25.67 -9.08 -7.04
C ILE A 239 -26.79 -10.14 -7.09
N PRO A 240 -26.62 -11.26 -7.80
CA PRO A 240 -27.66 -12.28 -7.87
C PRO A 240 -27.93 -12.87 -6.49
N GLU A 241 -29.17 -12.83 -6.02
CA GLU A 241 -29.56 -13.41 -4.72
C GLU A 241 -29.43 -14.93 -4.73
N THR A 242 -29.85 -15.57 -5.82
CA THR A 242 -29.81 -17.03 -5.96
C THR A 242 -28.99 -17.44 -7.16
N LEU A 243 -28.16 -18.46 -6.95
CA LEU A 243 -27.33 -19.08 -8.00
C LEU A 243 -27.64 -20.59 -8.01
N LYS A 244 -27.86 -21.15 -9.21
CA LYS A 244 -28.26 -22.56 -9.40
C LYS A 244 -27.42 -23.22 -10.48
N LYS A 245 -27.19 -24.52 -10.34
CA LYS A 245 -26.57 -25.36 -11.38
C LYS A 245 -27.36 -25.26 -12.68
N GLY A 246 -26.67 -25.11 -13.79
CA GLY A 246 -27.25 -24.93 -15.13
C GLY A 246 -27.63 -23.48 -15.47
N GLN A 247 -27.60 -22.55 -14.51
CA GLN A 247 -27.87 -21.13 -14.78
C GLN A 247 -26.79 -20.56 -15.69
N VAL A 248 -27.20 -19.71 -16.64
CA VAL A 248 -26.31 -19.05 -17.60
C VAL A 248 -26.22 -17.56 -17.26
N ILE A 249 -25.00 -17.08 -17.01
CA ILE A 249 -24.72 -15.67 -16.73
C ILE A 249 -23.64 -15.20 -17.71
N ASP A 250 -23.95 -14.24 -18.55
CA ASP A 250 -23.05 -13.69 -19.61
C ASP A 250 -22.37 -14.78 -20.48
N GLY A 251 -23.10 -15.89 -20.68
CA GLY A 251 -22.65 -17.05 -21.44
C GLY A 251 -21.76 -18.03 -20.66
N PHE A 252 -21.61 -17.86 -19.35
CA PHE A 252 -21.01 -18.85 -18.44
C PHE A 252 -22.11 -19.74 -17.86
N VAL A 253 -22.01 -21.05 -18.03
CA VAL A 253 -22.91 -22.06 -17.46
C VAL A 253 -22.36 -22.47 -16.10
N LEU A 254 -23.11 -22.26 -15.03
CA LEU A 254 -22.75 -22.68 -13.68
C LEU A 254 -22.90 -24.19 -13.53
N GLU A 255 -21.82 -24.89 -13.15
CA GLU A 255 -21.81 -26.35 -13.10
C GLU A 255 -21.86 -26.89 -11.67
N GLU A 256 -21.05 -26.36 -10.79
CA GLU A 256 -20.90 -26.84 -9.43
C GLU A 256 -20.47 -25.72 -8.49
N SER A 257 -21.11 -25.61 -7.32
CA SER A 257 -20.68 -24.69 -6.27
C SER A 257 -19.45 -25.26 -5.56
N LEU A 258 -18.37 -24.46 -5.46
CA LEU A 258 -17.10 -24.89 -4.87
C LEU A 258 -17.01 -24.57 -3.38
N ILE A 259 -17.88 -23.71 -2.86
CA ILE A 259 -17.88 -23.28 -1.45
C ILE A 259 -19.31 -23.25 -0.90
N GLN A 260 -19.47 -23.50 0.39
CA GLN A 260 -20.78 -23.59 1.06
C GLN A 260 -21.64 -22.33 0.92
N ASN A 261 -21.03 -21.12 0.86
CA ASN A 261 -21.77 -19.88 0.70
C ASN A 261 -22.39 -19.69 -0.71
N ASN A 262 -22.20 -20.64 -1.60
CA ASN A 262 -22.76 -20.63 -2.96
C ASN A 262 -22.38 -19.41 -3.82
N ARG A 263 -21.22 -18.76 -3.55
CA ARG A 263 -20.77 -17.57 -4.30
C ARG A 263 -19.60 -17.84 -5.25
N THR A 264 -18.96 -19.01 -5.14
CA THR A 264 -17.84 -19.43 -6.00
C THR A 264 -18.22 -20.72 -6.74
N TRP A 265 -18.21 -20.66 -8.07
CA TRP A 265 -18.69 -21.74 -8.91
C TRP A 265 -17.64 -22.17 -9.94
N ARG A 266 -17.56 -23.48 -10.18
CA ARG A 266 -17.02 -23.99 -11.44
C ARG A 266 -18.03 -23.70 -12.54
N CYS A 267 -17.55 -23.16 -13.65
CA CYS A 267 -18.39 -22.81 -14.79
C CYS A 267 -17.68 -23.06 -16.11
N SER A 268 -18.44 -23.19 -17.17
CA SER A 268 -17.91 -23.38 -18.52
C SER A 268 -18.43 -22.33 -19.49
N LYS A 269 -17.58 -21.98 -20.46
CA LYS A 269 -17.91 -21.12 -21.59
C LYS A 269 -17.08 -21.52 -22.81
N LYS A 270 -17.73 -21.79 -23.93
CA LYS A 270 -17.07 -22.20 -25.20
C LYS A 270 -16.11 -23.38 -24.97
N SER A 271 -16.56 -24.44 -24.29
CA SER A 271 -15.79 -25.66 -23.98
C SER A 271 -14.51 -25.41 -23.13
N ARG A 272 -14.42 -24.28 -22.41
CA ARG A 272 -13.35 -24.02 -21.45
C ARG A 272 -13.93 -23.85 -20.06
N GLU A 273 -13.24 -24.36 -19.08
CA GLU A 273 -13.64 -24.30 -17.68
C GLU A 273 -12.97 -23.13 -16.97
N TYR A 274 -13.72 -22.54 -16.04
CA TYR A 274 -13.30 -21.39 -15.22
C TYR A 274 -13.88 -21.53 -13.82
N VAL A 275 -13.37 -20.69 -12.92
CA VAL A 275 -14.00 -20.38 -11.65
C VAL A 275 -14.60 -18.98 -11.75
N ILE A 276 -15.88 -18.83 -11.44
CA ILE A 276 -16.57 -17.55 -11.33
C ILE A 276 -16.86 -17.26 -9.87
N LYS A 277 -16.45 -16.10 -9.37
CA LYS A 277 -16.69 -15.67 -7.99
C LYS A 277 -17.58 -14.45 -7.99
N PHE A 278 -18.75 -14.55 -7.37
CA PHE A 278 -19.73 -13.48 -7.22
C PHE A 278 -19.51 -12.71 -5.92
N ALA A 279 -19.94 -11.45 -5.89
CA ALA A 279 -19.96 -10.69 -4.66
C ALA A 279 -20.83 -11.40 -3.60
N PRO A 280 -20.47 -11.34 -2.30
CA PRO A 280 -21.28 -11.90 -1.22
C PRO A 280 -22.63 -11.18 -1.11
N LEU A 281 -23.64 -11.81 -0.52
CA LEU A 281 -24.99 -11.23 -0.40
C LEU A 281 -25.01 -10.03 0.54
N GLU A 282 -24.20 -10.05 1.56
CA GLU A 282 -24.04 -8.97 2.53
C GLU A 282 -23.63 -7.65 1.85
N ALA A 283 -22.99 -7.75 0.70
CA ALA A 283 -22.61 -6.59 -0.12
C ALA A 283 -23.81 -5.86 -0.79
N ILE A 284 -25.03 -6.39 -0.66
CA ILE A 284 -26.25 -5.69 -1.14
C ILE A 284 -26.52 -4.48 -0.27
N ASP A 285 -26.35 -4.62 1.04
CA ASP A 285 -26.73 -3.63 2.06
C ASP A 285 -25.49 -3.00 2.75
N ASP A 286 -24.27 -3.49 2.47
CA ASP A 286 -23.03 -3.03 3.11
C ASP A 286 -21.96 -2.63 2.08
N GLU A 287 -21.74 -1.32 1.98
CA GLU A 287 -20.76 -0.73 1.07
C GLU A 287 -19.31 -1.16 1.40
N ALA A 288 -19.00 -1.41 2.68
CA ALA A 288 -17.67 -1.87 3.09
C ALA A 288 -17.39 -3.29 2.55
N VAL A 289 -18.42 -4.15 2.52
CA VAL A 289 -18.31 -5.50 1.94
C VAL A 289 -18.14 -5.44 0.41
N ILE A 290 -18.83 -4.50 -0.27
CA ILE A 290 -18.58 -4.23 -1.70
C ILE A 290 -17.14 -3.84 -1.93
N ASP A 291 -16.62 -2.92 -1.13
CA ASP A 291 -15.26 -2.40 -1.26
C ASP A 291 -14.21 -3.51 -1.10
N LEU A 292 -14.37 -4.37 -0.11
CA LEU A 292 -13.51 -5.54 0.10
C LEU A 292 -13.54 -6.49 -1.09
N TYR A 293 -14.73 -6.81 -1.59
CA TYR A 293 -14.88 -7.68 -2.75
C TYR A 293 -14.28 -7.09 -4.04
N VAL A 294 -14.48 -5.79 -4.28
CA VAL A 294 -13.88 -5.10 -5.43
C VAL A 294 -12.36 -5.06 -5.32
N LYS A 295 -11.82 -4.84 -4.13
CA LYS A 295 -10.38 -4.90 -3.85
C LYS A 295 -9.82 -6.30 -4.11
N GLU A 296 -10.54 -7.35 -3.69
CA GLU A 296 -10.21 -8.74 -3.99
C GLU A 296 -10.15 -9.00 -5.50
N ALA A 297 -11.23 -8.68 -6.24
CA ALA A 297 -11.30 -8.86 -7.69
C ALA A 297 -10.19 -8.10 -8.43
N TRP A 298 -9.88 -6.89 -7.99
CA TRP A 298 -8.81 -6.07 -8.55
C TRP A 298 -7.42 -6.66 -8.25
N ASN A 299 -7.17 -7.15 -7.02
CA ASN A 299 -5.94 -7.85 -6.66
C ASN A 299 -5.78 -9.11 -7.52
N ALA A 300 -6.84 -9.91 -7.65
CA ALA A 300 -6.83 -11.11 -8.51
C ALA A 300 -6.44 -10.79 -9.96
N LYS A 301 -6.93 -9.68 -10.50
CA LYS A 301 -6.62 -9.24 -11.88
C LYS A 301 -5.20 -8.72 -12.05
N ARG A 302 -4.67 -7.93 -11.10
CA ARG A 302 -3.35 -7.26 -11.22
C ARG A 302 -2.17 -8.16 -10.85
N LEU A 303 -2.36 -9.09 -9.91
CA LEU A 303 -1.32 -10.00 -9.43
C LEU A 303 -1.14 -11.16 -10.40
N ARG A 304 -0.18 -11.02 -11.31
CA ARG A 304 0.06 -11.98 -12.41
C ARG A 304 1.26 -12.90 -12.17
N GLY A 305 1.59 -13.17 -10.91
CA GLY A 305 2.66 -14.12 -10.57
C GLY A 305 2.30 -15.56 -10.94
N LYS A 306 3.31 -16.40 -11.20
CA LYS A 306 3.12 -17.85 -11.45
C LYS A 306 2.43 -18.59 -10.29
N PHE A 307 2.37 -17.96 -9.13
CA PHE A 307 1.81 -18.50 -7.89
C PHE A 307 0.28 -18.47 -7.85
N PHE A 308 -0.34 -17.64 -8.70
CA PHE A 308 -1.78 -17.39 -8.69
C PHE A 308 -2.45 -17.90 -9.97
N PRO A 309 -3.74 -18.26 -9.92
CA PRO A 309 -4.53 -18.43 -11.14
C PRO A 309 -4.68 -17.11 -11.86
N LYS A 310 -4.71 -17.14 -13.19
CA LYS A 310 -5.00 -15.94 -13.97
C LYS A 310 -6.45 -15.52 -13.75
N ALA A 311 -6.68 -14.26 -13.37
CA ALA A 311 -8.00 -13.72 -13.18
C ALA A 311 -8.31 -12.57 -14.15
N VAL A 312 -9.59 -12.42 -14.48
CA VAL A 312 -10.11 -11.40 -15.38
C VAL A 312 -11.41 -10.83 -14.83
N ILE A 313 -11.55 -9.51 -14.91
CA ILE A 313 -12.80 -8.81 -14.67
C ILE A 313 -13.37 -8.44 -16.05
N PRO A 314 -14.44 -9.09 -16.55
CA PRO A 314 -15.01 -8.76 -17.84
C PRO A 314 -15.55 -7.32 -17.86
N LYS A 315 -15.29 -6.57 -18.95
CA LYS A 315 -15.73 -5.17 -19.06
C LYS A 315 -17.27 -5.03 -19.13
N LYS A 316 -17.93 -5.95 -19.85
CA LYS A 316 -19.39 -6.02 -19.94
C LYS A 316 -19.86 -7.19 -19.08
N ARG A 317 -20.53 -6.92 -17.98
CA ARG A 317 -21.05 -7.89 -17.02
C ARG A 317 -22.47 -7.51 -16.64
N SER A 318 -23.35 -8.50 -16.59
CA SER A 318 -24.73 -8.33 -16.11
C SER A 318 -24.83 -8.35 -14.58
N SER A 319 -23.78 -8.80 -13.91
CA SER A 319 -23.75 -8.99 -12.45
C SER A 319 -22.36 -8.72 -11.87
N ARG A 320 -22.27 -8.54 -10.57
CA ARG A 320 -21.01 -8.27 -9.86
C ARG A 320 -20.25 -9.58 -9.64
N TYR A 321 -19.38 -9.96 -10.59
CA TYR A 321 -18.51 -11.14 -10.53
C TYR A 321 -17.14 -10.88 -11.18
N TYR A 322 -16.19 -11.75 -10.90
CA TYR A 322 -14.95 -11.89 -11.65
C TYR A 322 -14.67 -13.37 -11.94
N ILE A 323 -13.73 -13.64 -12.85
CA ILE A 323 -13.46 -14.98 -13.36
C ILE A 323 -12.01 -15.31 -13.11
N MET A 324 -11.72 -16.54 -12.72
CA MET A 324 -10.37 -17.08 -12.60
C MET A 324 -10.21 -18.32 -13.47
N GLN A 325 -8.99 -18.60 -13.89
CA GLN A 325 -8.63 -19.88 -14.49
C GLN A 325 -8.87 -20.99 -13.48
N LEU A 326 -9.57 -22.05 -13.89
CA LEU A 326 -9.69 -23.25 -13.06
C LEU A 326 -8.28 -23.83 -12.84
N THR A 327 -7.90 -24.02 -11.59
CA THR A 327 -6.66 -24.69 -11.21
C THR A 327 -6.95 -26.17 -11.00
N GLY A 328 -6.27 -27.02 -11.73
CA GLY A 328 -6.38 -28.47 -11.53
C GLY A 328 -5.80 -28.89 -10.17
N GLY A 329 -5.97 -30.16 -9.83
CA GLY A 329 -5.52 -30.69 -8.53
C GLY A 329 -6.58 -30.59 -7.44
N GLU A 330 -6.16 -30.68 -6.20
CA GLU A 330 -7.02 -30.58 -5.01
C GLU A 330 -6.46 -29.53 -4.03
N ASP A 331 -7.28 -29.02 -3.12
CA ASP A 331 -6.79 -28.15 -2.07
C ASP A 331 -5.93 -28.94 -1.06
N LEU A 332 -4.98 -28.25 -0.43
CA LEU A 332 -4.01 -28.88 0.45
C LEU A 332 -4.68 -29.46 1.71
N GLU A 333 -5.80 -28.91 2.17
CA GLU A 333 -6.53 -29.45 3.31
C GLU A 333 -7.13 -30.84 3.00
N SER A 334 -7.81 -30.94 1.85
CA SER A 334 -8.34 -32.21 1.35
C SER A 334 -7.23 -33.25 1.12
N TYR A 335 -6.08 -32.82 0.63
CA TYR A 335 -4.90 -33.67 0.49
C TYR A 335 -4.39 -34.16 1.86
N LEU A 336 -4.24 -33.26 2.82
CA LEU A 336 -3.76 -33.60 4.18
C LEU A 336 -4.76 -34.46 4.98
N ALA A 337 -6.04 -34.39 4.64
CA ALA A 337 -7.02 -35.32 5.23
C ALA A 337 -6.66 -36.80 4.94
N LYS A 338 -6.10 -37.09 3.76
CA LYS A 338 -5.68 -38.41 3.30
C LYS A 338 -4.31 -38.85 3.85
N GLY A 339 -3.39 -37.90 4.13
CA GLY A 339 -2.05 -38.22 4.61
C GLY A 339 -1.20 -36.97 4.84
N GLN A 340 0.03 -37.18 5.30
CA GLN A 340 1.01 -36.09 5.44
C GLN A 340 1.64 -35.74 4.09
N LEU A 341 2.12 -34.50 3.97
CA LEU A 341 2.92 -34.10 2.82
C LEU A 341 4.36 -34.65 2.96
N GLY A 342 4.97 -35.07 1.86
CA GLY A 342 6.36 -35.50 1.84
C GLY A 342 7.32 -34.34 2.16
N ILE A 343 8.55 -34.65 2.60
CA ILE A 343 9.54 -33.65 2.98
C ILE A 343 9.90 -32.75 1.79
N ASP A 344 10.18 -33.34 0.63
CA ASP A 344 10.54 -32.59 -0.59
C ASP A 344 9.41 -31.69 -1.06
N ASP A 345 8.18 -32.21 -1.05
CA ASP A 345 6.98 -31.43 -1.39
C ASP A 345 6.74 -30.29 -0.38
N THR A 346 7.04 -30.53 0.90
CA THR A 346 6.95 -29.47 1.93
C THR A 346 7.99 -28.38 1.72
N ILE A 347 9.20 -28.73 1.32
CA ILE A 347 10.24 -27.75 0.98
C ILE A 347 9.82 -26.94 -0.26
N GLU A 348 9.23 -27.58 -1.27
CA GLU A 348 8.75 -26.90 -2.47
C GLU A 348 7.55 -25.97 -2.16
N LEU A 349 6.66 -26.41 -1.27
CA LEU A 349 5.58 -25.58 -0.72
C LEU A 349 6.15 -24.34 -0.01
N ALA A 350 7.13 -24.53 0.88
CA ALA A 350 7.77 -23.43 1.57
C ALA A 350 8.39 -22.42 0.60
N LYS A 351 9.16 -22.89 -0.40
CA LYS A 351 9.75 -22.06 -1.43
C LYS A 351 8.70 -21.30 -2.24
N THR A 352 7.59 -21.96 -2.56
CA THR A 352 6.49 -21.37 -3.31
C THR A 352 5.84 -20.23 -2.51
N LEU A 353 5.53 -20.46 -1.23
CA LEU A 353 4.93 -19.47 -0.34
C LEU A 353 5.87 -18.27 -0.11
N LEU A 354 7.14 -18.51 0.20
CA LEU A 354 8.13 -17.44 0.40
C LEU A 354 8.34 -16.60 -0.86
N ASN A 355 8.44 -17.23 -2.04
CA ASN A 355 8.54 -16.51 -3.31
C ASN A 355 7.27 -15.71 -3.63
N MET A 356 6.10 -16.24 -3.28
CA MET A 356 4.82 -15.53 -3.41
C MET A 356 4.79 -14.31 -2.50
N SER A 357 5.17 -14.46 -1.22
CA SER A 357 5.20 -13.35 -0.27
C SER A 357 6.21 -12.27 -0.68
N GLN A 358 7.40 -12.65 -1.17
CA GLN A 358 8.36 -11.70 -1.74
C GLN A 358 7.82 -10.99 -3.00
N TYR A 359 7.01 -11.69 -3.81
CA TYR A 359 6.35 -11.07 -4.95
C TYR A 359 5.30 -10.04 -4.52
N LEU A 360 4.49 -10.35 -3.51
CA LEU A 360 3.51 -9.42 -2.94
C LEU A 360 4.17 -8.18 -2.32
N LEU A 361 5.30 -8.37 -1.65
CA LEU A 361 6.05 -7.28 -1.01
C LEU A 361 6.53 -6.21 -2.01
N LYS A 362 6.73 -6.54 -3.29
CA LYS A 362 7.01 -5.55 -4.35
C LYS A 362 5.86 -4.56 -4.58
N PHE A 363 4.69 -4.86 -4.08
CA PHE A 363 3.50 -4.02 -4.15
C PHE A 363 3.09 -3.51 -2.77
N ASP A 364 3.97 -3.58 -1.77
CA ASP A 364 3.71 -3.29 -0.36
C ASP A 364 2.53 -4.11 0.21
N LEU A 365 2.36 -5.37 -0.24
CA LEU A 365 1.27 -6.26 0.15
C LEU A 365 1.79 -7.49 0.89
N VAL A 366 0.90 -8.03 1.74
CA VAL A 366 0.98 -9.36 2.34
C VAL A 366 -0.28 -10.16 2.01
N HIS A 367 -0.20 -11.50 2.09
CA HIS A 367 -1.35 -12.35 1.80
C HIS A 367 -2.42 -12.28 2.91
N GLY A 368 -1.99 -12.31 4.17
CA GLY A 368 -2.82 -12.12 5.35
C GLY A 368 -3.64 -13.34 5.80
N ASP A 369 -3.82 -14.38 4.97
CA ASP A 369 -4.54 -15.62 5.34
C ASP A 369 -3.93 -16.85 4.66
N ILE A 370 -2.65 -17.11 4.92
CA ILE A 370 -1.95 -18.30 4.45
C ILE A 370 -2.41 -19.51 5.27
N LYS A 371 -3.15 -20.43 4.62
CA LYS A 371 -3.69 -21.65 5.21
C LYS A 371 -3.89 -22.75 4.17
N THR A 372 -4.18 -23.96 4.61
CA THR A 372 -4.31 -25.15 3.76
C THR A 372 -5.39 -25.03 2.70
N ASN A 373 -6.56 -24.46 3.02
CA ASN A 373 -7.67 -24.29 2.08
C ASN A 373 -7.39 -23.30 0.95
N ASN A 374 -6.41 -22.40 1.15
CA ASN A 374 -6.04 -21.37 0.18
C ASN A 374 -4.90 -21.83 -0.74
N VAL A 375 -4.42 -23.07 -0.60
CA VAL A 375 -3.34 -23.65 -1.39
C VAL A 375 -3.83 -24.85 -2.18
N MET A 376 -3.67 -24.82 -3.50
CA MET A 376 -3.92 -25.97 -4.39
C MET A 376 -2.62 -26.73 -4.60
N ILE A 377 -2.69 -28.07 -4.51
CA ILE A 377 -1.62 -29.00 -4.85
C ILE A 377 -1.86 -29.64 -6.22
N LEU A 378 -0.89 -29.51 -7.11
CA LEU A 378 -0.92 -30.04 -8.46
C LEU A 378 0.15 -31.12 -8.57
N LYS A 379 -0.27 -32.39 -8.58
CA LYS A 379 0.62 -33.54 -8.78
C LYS A 379 0.89 -33.75 -10.27
N GLY A 380 2.14 -33.98 -10.61
CA GLY A 380 2.62 -34.26 -11.96
C GLY A 380 4.03 -34.87 -11.86
N GLU A 381 4.88 -34.68 -12.85
CA GLU A 381 6.30 -35.06 -12.76
C GLU A 381 6.98 -34.37 -11.59
N THR A 382 6.61 -33.12 -11.32
CA THR A 382 6.97 -32.37 -10.13
C THR A 382 5.71 -31.82 -9.46
N THR A 383 5.66 -31.84 -8.13
CA THR A 383 4.57 -31.23 -7.36
C THR A 383 4.68 -29.71 -7.46
N LYS A 384 3.55 -29.06 -7.76
CA LYS A 384 3.45 -27.59 -7.81
C LYS A 384 2.34 -27.10 -6.91
N PHE A 385 2.46 -25.86 -6.45
CA PHE A 385 1.47 -25.23 -5.58
C PHE A 385 0.98 -23.93 -6.19
N LYS A 386 -0.31 -23.63 -5.97
CA LYS A 386 -0.91 -22.33 -6.31
C LYS A 386 -1.79 -21.84 -5.19
N ILE A 387 -1.77 -20.54 -4.99
CA ILE A 387 -2.60 -19.85 -4.02
C ILE A 387 -3.84 -19.32 -4.74
N ILE A 388 -5.04 -19.59 -4.21
CA ILE A 388 -6.31 -19.40 -4.93
C ILE A 388 -7.20 -18.31 -4.34
N ASP A 389 -6.86 -17.73 -3.20
CA ASP A 389 -7.65 -16.68 -2.56
C ASP A 389 -6.89 -15.34 -2.54
N PHE A 390 -7.63 -14.26 -2.82
CA PHE A 390 -7.12 -12.88 -2.85
C PHE A 390 -7.84 -11.96 -1.86
N GLY A 391 -8.85 -12.51 -1.13
CA GLY A 391 -9.75 -11.73 -0.28
C GLY A 391 -9.07 -11.10 0.92
N SER A 392 -8.03 -11.76 1.44
CA SER A 392 -7.28 -11.30 2.61
C SER A 392 -6.03 -10.50 2.28
N ILE A 393 -5.71 -10.31 0.98
CA ILE A 393 -4.53 -9.56 0.58
C ILE A 393 -4.68 -8.09 0.99
N THR A 394 -3.76 -7.64 1.83
CA THR A 394 -3.78 -6.31 2.43
C THR A 394 -2.40 -5.66 2.39
N GLU A 395 -2.34 -4.36 2.69
CA GLU A 395 -1.10 -3.61 2.77
C GLU A 395 -0.27 -4.04 3.97
N ILE A 396 1.04 -4.16 3.77
CA ILE A 396 1.99 -4.37 4.88
C ILE A 396 1.93 -3.16 5.83
N PHE A 397 2.07 -3.41 7.13
CA PHE A 397 1.91 -2.43 8.21
C PHE A 397 0.47 -1.88 8.38
N SER A 398 -0.54 -2.47 7.75
CA SER A 398 -1.94 -2.17 8.05
C SER A 398 -2.36 -2.84 9.36
N SER A 399 -2.87 -2.06 10.29
CA SER A 399 -3.49 -2.54 11.55
C SER A 399 -4.98 -2.81 11.41
N ASP A 400 -5.64 -2.21 10.39
CA ASP A 400 -7.09 -2.21 10.25
C ASP A 400 -7.66 -3.53 9.74
N SER A 401 -6.81 -4.40 9.20
CA SER A 401 -7.24 -5.69 8.69
C SER A 401 -7.37 -6.72 9.81
N ARG A 402 -8.58 -7.26 10.01
CA ARG A 402 -8.86 -8.42 10.86
C ARG A 402 -8.73 -9.75 10.09
N ALA A 403 -8.08 -9.73 8.94
CA ALA A 403 -7.87 -10.92 8.13
C ALA A 403 -7.05 -11.97 8.87
N GLY A 404 -7.28 -13.23 8.51
CA GLY A 404 -6.54 -14.39 8.96
C GLY A 404 -7.37 -15.41 9.74
N THR A 405 -6.93 -16.64 9.67
CA THR A 405 -7.55 -17.79 10.36
C THR A 405 -6.83 -18.00 11.70
N PRO A 406 -7.54 -18.05 12.86
CA PRO A 406 -6.93 -18.02 14.20
C PRO A 406 -5.76 -18.96 14.39
N SER A 407 -5.90 -20.24 14.00
CA SER A 407 -4.84 -21.26 14.17
C SER A 407 -3.53 -20.97 13.40
N TYR A 408 -3.53 -20.02 12.45
CA TYR A 408 -2.36 -19.62 11.66
C TYR A 408 -1.81 -18.26 12.05
N LEU A 409 -2.54 -17.48 12.88
CA LEU A 409 -2.12 -16.14 13.27
C LEU A 409 -1.00 -16.17 14.30
N SER A 410 -0.05 -15.24 14.13
CA SER A 410 1.02 -15.03 15.10
C SER A 410 0.49 -14.41 16.40
N PRO A 411 1.19 -14.60 17.55
CA PRO A 411 0.83 -13.97 18.82
C PRO A 411 0.61 -12.46 18.72
N GLN A 412 1.42 -11.78 17.90
CA GLN A 412 1.37 -10.33 17.66
C GLN A 412 0.05 -9.91 17.01
N ARG A 413 -0.49 -10.75 16.10
CA ARG A 413 -1.79 -10.46 15.46
C ARG A 413 -2.96 -10.54 16.44
N PHE A 414 -2.88 -11.37 17.47
CA PHE A 414 -3.88 -11.37 18.56
C PHE A 414 -3.79 -10.11 19.43
N GLN A 415 -2.66 -9.41 19.40
CA GLN A 415 -2.46 -8.12 20.07
C GLN A 415 -2.78 -6.92 19.15
N ASN A 416 -3.39 -7.17 17.98
CA ASN A 416 -3.71 -6.18 16.96
C ASN A 416 -2.47 -5.45 16.38
N GLU A 417 -1.29 -6.05 16.44
CA GLU A 417 -0.13 -5.53 15.71
C GLU A 417 -0.35 -5.63 14.20
N ALA A 418 0.25 -4.74 13.45
CA ALA A 418 0.16 -4.69 11.99
C ALA A 418 0.75 -5.95 11.32
N PHE A 419 0.31 -6.24 10.10
CA PHE A 419 0.94 -7.26 9.27
C PHE A 419 2.38 -6.88 8.93
N SER A 420 3.28 -7.87 8.98
CA SER A 420 4.69 -7.74 8.65
C SER A 420 5.22 -9.02 8.02
N GLU A 421 6.44 -9.01 7.48
CA GLU A 421 7.10 -10.24 7.02
C GLU A 421 7.15 -11.29 8.13
N THR A 422 7.49 -10.88 9.35
CA THR A 422 7.62 -11.79 10.50
C THR A 422 6.30 -12.45 10.90
N THR A 423 5.16 -11.73 10.78
CA THR A 423 3.84 -12.30 11.07
C THR A 423 3.38 -13.29 9.98
N GLU A 424 3.71 -13.03 8.72
CA GLU A 424 3.38 -13.93 7.62
C GLU A 424 4.31 -15.16 7.59
N ILE A 425 5.60 -15.01 7.92
CA ILE A 425 6.53 -16.14 8.12
C ILE A 425 6.02 -17.10 9.18
N PHE A 426 5.40 -16.58 10.25
CA PHE A 426 4.77 -17.43 11.27
C PHE A 426 3.64 -18.28 10.67
N SER A 427 2.74 -17.68 9.89
CA SER A 427 1.64 -18.42 9.23
C SER A 427 2.18 -19.49 8.26
N ILE A 428 3.23 -19.17 7.50
CA ILE A 428 3.94 -20.14 6.65
C ILE A 428 4.48 -21.29 7.50
N GLY A 429 5.16 -21.00 8.60
CA GLY A 429 5.71 -22.00 9.52
C GLY A 429 4.64 -22.92 10.10
N ILE A 430 3.49 -22.37 10.52
CA ILE A 430 2.33 -23.17 11.00
C ILE A 430 1.84 -24.12 9.90
N LEU A 431 1.69 -23.62 8.67
CA LEU A 431 1.24 -24.44 7.54
C LEU A 431 2.21 -25.59 7.24
N LEU A 432 3.52 -25.32 7.25
CA LEU A 432 4.55 -26.36 7.03
C LEU A 432 4.56 -27.40 8.17
N TYR A 433 4.42 -26.94 9.42
CA TYR A 433 4.32 -27.83 10.57
C TYR A 433 3.10 -28.75 10.43
N LEU A 434 1.93 -28.20 10.11
CA LEU A 434 0.70 -28.95 9.90
C LEU A 434 0.85 -29.96 8.74
N ALA A 435 1.44 -29.53 7.62
CA ALA A 435 1.65 -30.37 6.44
C ALA A 435 2.49 -31.62 6.74
N LEU A 436 3.50 -31.50 7.59
CA LEU A 436 4.42 -32.59 7.97
C LEU A 436 3.89 -33.48 9.11
N THR A 437 3.02 -32.92 9.99
CA THR A 437 2.68 -33.61 11.25
C THR A 437 1.17 -33.89 11.40
N LYS A 438 0.33 -33.25 10.60
CA LYS A 438 -1.14 -33.20 10.77
C LYS A 438 -1.57 -32.65 12.13
N LYS A 439 -0.74 -31.81 12.77
CA LYS A 439 -1.03 -31.20 14.06
C LYS A 439 -0.67 -29.72 14.04
N TYR A 440 -1.46 -28.93 14.74
CA TYR A 440 -1.11 -27.54 15.02
C TYR A 440 -0.09 -27.48 16.15
N PRO A 441 1.01 -26.69 16.01
CA PRO A 441 2.06 -26.62 17.04
C PRO A 441 1.59 -26.04 18.36
N TYR A 442 0.54 -25.19 18.33
CA TYR A 442 -0.05 -24.51 19.49
C TYR A 442 -1.48 -25.00 19.80
N GLY A 443 -1.92 -26.08 19.17
CA GLY A 443 -3.30 -26.55 19.19
C GLY A 443 -4.15 -25.82 18.15
N GLU A 444 -5.35 -26.31 17.96
CA GLU A 444 -6.37 -25.64 17.15
C GLU A 444 -6.98 -24.51 17.97
N ILE A 445 -7.08 -23.33 17.36
CA ILE A 445 -7.57 -22.13 18.01
C ILE A 445 -8.92 -21.78 17.37
N GLU A 446 -9.98 -21.85 18.18
CA GLU A 446 -11.32 -21.50 17.76
C GLU A 446 -11.50 -19.97 17.61
N PRO A 447 -12.42 -19.51 16.75
CA PRO A 447 -12.80 -18.11 16.69
C PRO A 447 -13.19 -17.56 18.07
N PHE A 448 -12.74 -16.34 18.38
CA PHE A 448 -12.96 -15.65 19.67
C PHE A 448 -12.23 -16.24 20.89
N GLN A 449 -11.44 -17.29 20.72
CA GLN A 449 -10.60 -17.83 21.78
C GLN A 449 -9.34 -17.00 21.95
N THR A 450 -8.96 -16.70 23.21
CA THR A 450 -7.65 -16.13 23.52
C THR A 450 -6.62 -17.27 23.63
N PRO A 451 -5.68 -17.40 22.69
CA PRO A 451 -4.75 -18.52 22.69
C PRO A 451 -3.67 -18.37 23.77
N VAL A 452 -3.24 -19.50 24.31
CA VAL A 452 -2.04 -19.57 25.16
C VAL A 452 -0.93 -20.25 24.37
N PHE A 453 0.01 -19.45 23.89
CA PHE A 453 1.17 -19.96 23.18
C PHE A 453 2.18 -20.60 24.12
N LYS A 454 2.40 -21.90 23.97
CA LYS A 454 3.45 -22.67 24.67
C LYS A 454 4.55 -23.05 23.68
N GLU A 455 5.71 -23.47 24.19
CA GLU A 455 6.78 -23.96 23.31
C GLU A 455 6.31 -25.11 22.42
N ALA A 456 6.49 -24.96 21.12
CA ALA A 456 6.12 -25.99 20.15
C ALA A 456 7.07 -27.20 20.22
N LYS A 457 6.52 -28.40 20.11
CA LYS A 457 7.31 -29.62 19.98
C LYS A 457 7.95 -29.68 18.59
N LYS A 458 9.13 -30.29 18.49
CA LYS A 458 9.79 -30.53 17.21
C LYS A 458 8.89 -31.35 16.27
N PRO A 459 8.74 -31.01 15.00
CA PRO A 459 8.01 -31.83 14.01
C PRO A 459 8.46 -33.29 13.99
N SER A 460 9.78 -33.54 14.16
CA SER A 460 10.37 -34.91 14.18
C SER A 460 9.88 -35.78 15.35
N VAL A 461 9.24 -35.20 16.38
CA VAL A 461 8.59 -35.99 17.45
C VAL A 461 7.38 -36.78 16.89
N TYR A 462 6.69 -36.21 15.91
CA TYR A 462 5.51 -36.79 15.29
C TYR A 462 5.83 -37.55 14.00
N ASN A 463 6.87 -37.16 13.28
CA ASN A 463 7.34 -37.81 12.05
C ASN A 463 8.87 -37.95 12.09
N LYS A 464 9.37 -39.11 12.41
CA LYS A 464 10.80 -39.44 12.58
C LYS A 464 11.65 -39.23 11.33
N ASN A 465 11.05 -39.17 10.15
CA ASN A 465 11.76 -38.93 8.90
C ASN A 465 12.20 -37.48 8.70
N ILE A 466 11.67 -36.54 9.50
CA ILE A 466 12.01 -35.12 9.39
C ILE A 466 13.43 -34.87 9.89
N PRO A 467 14.31 -34.32 9.06
CA PRO A 467 15.69 -34.05 9.45
C PRO A 467 15.76 -32.87 10.45
N ALA A 468 16.76 -32.91 11.34
CA ALA A 468 16.92 -31.95 12.43
C ALA A 468 17.08 -30.48 11.94
N TRP A 469 17.64 -30.27 10.75
CA TRP A 469 17.74 -28.94 10.16
C TRP A 469 16.35 -28.37 9.81
N LEU A 470 15.43 -29.19 9.29
CA LEU A 470 14.09 -28.77 8.95
C LEU A 470 13.23 -28.49 10.19
N ASP A 471 13.40 -29.29 11.28
CA ASP A 471 12.87 -28.95 12.60
C ASP A 471 13.27 -27.53 13.01
N SER A 472 14.56 -27.20 12.86
CA SER A 472 15.10 -25.90 13.26
C SER A 472 14.54 -24.75 12.45
N VAL A 473 14.41 -24.92 11.12
CA VAL A 473 13.80 -23.91 10.24
C VAL A 473 12.35 -23.65 10.63
N ILE A 474 11.56 -24.72 10.80
CA ILE A 474 10.13 -24.59 11.13
C ILE A 474 9.94 -24.00 12.52
N LEU A 475 10.68 -24.46 13.53
CA LEU A 475 10.59 -23.95 14.90
C LEU A 475 11.02 -22.47 14.99
N ARG A 476 12.01 -22.05 14.20
CA ARG A 476 12.40 -20.65 14.10
C ARG A 476 11.27 -19.82 13.45
N ALA A 477 10.66 -20.29 12.39
CA ALA A 477 9.56 -19.59 11.71
C ALA A 477 8.36 -19.37 12.65
N ILE A 478 8.03 -20.36 13.50
CA ILE A 478 6.90 -20.28 14.45
C ILE A 478 7.29 -19.81 15.85
N ALA A 479 8.48 -19.26 16.07
CA ALA A 479 8.87 -18.77 17.41
C ALA A 479 7.88 -17.72 17.93
N ILE A 480 7.57 -17.75 19.22
CA ILE A 480 6.59 -16.85 19.86
C ILE A 480 7.11 -15.41 19.83
N GLU A 481 8.37 -15.24 20.21
CA GLU A 481 9.05 -13.95 20.20
C GLU A 481 9.52 -13.59 18.78
N THR A 482 9.19 -12.38 18.34
CA THR A 482 9.48 -11.88 16.97
C THR A 482 11.00 -11.87 16.70
N GLU A 483 11.82 -11.48 17.69
CA GLU A 483 13.28 -11.35 17.58
C GLU A 483 13.98 -12.70 17.34
N ARG A 484 13.27 -13.80 17.56
CA ARG A 484 13.78 -15.16 17.36
C ARG A 484 13.35 -15.77 16.03
N ARG A 485 12.46 -15.09 15.27
CA ARG A 485 12.03 -15.51 13.93
C ARG A 485 13.01 -15.03 12.87
N TYR A 486 12.73 -15.38 11.65
CA TYR A 486 13.31 -14.72 10.49
C TYR A 486 12.73 -13.31 10.37
N GLU A 487 13.60 -12.33 10.14
CA GLU A 487 13.18 -10.96 9.90
C GLU A 487 12.62 -10.79 8.49
N HIS A 488 13.24 -11.49 7.53
CA HIS A 488 12.90 -11.42 6.12
C HIS A 488 12.62 -12.80 5.50
N TYR A 489 11.73 -12.87 4.52
CA TYR A 489 11.44 -14.10 3.76
C TYR A 489 12.71 -14.70 3.13
N SER A 490 13.66 -13.85 2.70
CA SER A 490 14.92 -14.28 2.10
C SER A 490 15.81 -15.08 3.06
N GLU A 491 15.80 -14.79 4.35
CA GLU A 491 16.58 -15.54 5.33
C GLU A 491 16.11 -17.00 5.42
N MET A 492 14.78 -17.20 5.56
CA MET A 492 14.20 -18.54 5.58
C MET A 492 14.45 -19.28 4.26
N MET A 493 14.37 -18.58 3.12
CA MET A 493 14.67 -19.15 1.81
C MET A 493 16.12 -19.64 1.71
N VAL A 494 17.07 -18.86 2.21
CA VAL A 494 18.52 -19.24 2.20
C VAL A 494 18.76 -20.49 3.05
N GLU A 495 18.15 -20.62 4.21
CA GLU A 495 18.28 -21.80 5.06
C GLU A 495 17.65 -23.05 4.42
N LEU A 496 16.48 -22.92 3.76
CA LEU A 496 15.85 -24.00 3.00
C LEU A 496 16.68 -24.47 1.79
N GLN A 497 17.48 -23.58 1.20
CA GLN A 497 18.37 -23.89 0.08
C GLN A 497 19.73 -24.44 0.54
N ASN A 498 20.12 -24.21 1.79
CA ASN A 498 21.42 -24.58 2.34
C ASN A 498 21.27 -25.35 3.67
N PRO A 499 20.71 -26.57 3.67
CA PRO A 499 20.43 -27.33 4.90
C PRO A 499 21.66 -27.49 5.84
N GLN A 500 22.85 -27.60 5.27
CA GLN A 500 24.12 -27.75 5.98
C GLN A 500 24.54 -26.48 6.76
N LYS A 501 23.96 -25.31 6.46
CA LYS A 501 24.27 -24.05 7.14
C LYS A 501 23.25 -23.72 8.24
N VAL A 502 22.17 -24.49 8.35
CA VAL A 502 21.13 -24.26 9.34
C VAL A 502 21.66 -24.51 10.75
N LYS A 503 21.60 -23.47 11.58
CA LYS A 503 21.95 -23.57 12.99
C LYS A 503 20.81 -24.24 13.76
N PRO A 504 21.12 -25.16 14.72
CA PRO A 504 20.09 -25.74 15.58
C PRO A 504 19.31 -24.66 16.32
N PHE A 505 17.98 -24.70 16.20
CA PHE A 505 17.09 -23.80 16.93
C PHE A 505 16.63 -24.51 18.23
N PHE A 506 16.83 -23.82 19.35
CA PHE A 506 16.43 -24.32 20.65
C PHE A 506 15.35 -23.42 21.26
N PRO A 507 14.30 -23.97 21.88
CA PRO A 507 13.34 -23.22 22.67
C PRO A 507 14.02 -22.39 23.76
N LYS A 508 13.35 -21.32 24.23
CA LYS A 508 13.93 -20.37 25.23
C LYS A 508 14.34 -21.07 26.52
N ASN A 509 13.54 -22.04 26.96
CA ASN A 509 13.72 -22.80 28.19
C ASN A 509 14.51 -24.11 28.02
N SER A 510 15.17 -24.34 26.88
CA SER A 510 15.99 -25.52 26.67
C SER A 510 17.21 -25.52 27.60
N SER A 511 17.54 -26.71 28.15
CA SER A 511 18.66 -26.86 29.07
C SER A 511 20.01 -26.56 28.40
N ILE A 512 21.02 -26.17 29.21
CA ILE A 512 22.40 -25.94 28.73
C ILE A 512 22.95 -27.17 28.02
N ILE A 513 22.59 -28.38 28.49
CA ILE A 513 22.92 -29.65 27.82
C ILE A 513 22.40 -29.69 26.38
N GLN A 514 21.19 -29.21 26.15
CA GLN A 514 20.59 -29.21 24.80
C GLN A 514 21.19 -28.12 23.91
N ARG A 515 21.48 -26.93 24.47
CA ARG A 515 22.00 -25.79 23.68
C ARG A 515 23.50 -25.94 23.37
N SER A 516 24.26 -26.46 24.28
CA SER A 516 25.73 -26.54 24.17
C SER A 516 26.27 -27.69 25.02
N PRO A 517 26.11 -28.94 24.54
CA PRO A 517 26.57 -30.12 25.29
C PRO A 517 28.04 -30.03 25.69
N LEU A 518 28.88 -29.54 24.76
CA LEU A 518 30.30 -29.40 24.98
C LEU A 518 30.64 -28.40 26.10
N LEU A 519 29.92 -27.28 26.18
CA LEU A 519 30.07 -26.31 27.26
C LEU A 519 29.62 -26.91 28.59
N PHE A 520 28.50 -27.64 28.61
CA PHE A 520 28.01 -28.32 29.81
C PHE A 520 29.02 -29.32 30.34
N TYR A 521 29.55 -30.22 29.48
CA TYR A 521 30.53 -31.22 29.92
C TYR A 521 31.87 -30.57 30.32
N ARG A 522 32.31 -29.51 29.65
CA ARG A 522 33.49 -28.73 30.07
C ARG A 522 33.30 -28.10 31.46
N THR A 523 32.17 -27.43 31.69
CA THR A 523 31.89 -26.82 33.01
C THR A 523 31.73 -27.88 34.09
N ALA A 524 31.01 -28.97 33.82
CA ALA A 524 30.85 -30.10 34.75
C ALA A 524 32.21 -30.73 35.07
N PHE A 525 33.06 -30.95 34.06
CA PHE A 525 34.44 -31.46 34.28
C PHE A 525 35.28 -30.49 35.12
N THR A 526 35.22 -29.19 34.82
CA THR A 526 35.97 -28.18 35.59
C THR A 526 35.51 -28.16 37.06
N VAL A 527 34.22 -28.21 37.32
CA VAL A 527 33.66 -28.26 38.69
C VAL A 527 34.08 -29.53 39.40
N MET A 528 33.98 -30.70 38.75
CA MET A 528 34.44 -31.96 39.28
C MET A 528 35.94 -31.95 39.57
N PHE A 529 36.76 -31.38 38.69
CA PHE A 529 38.21 -31.26 38.85
C PHE A 529 38.58 -30.40 40.06
N ILE A 530 37.94 -29.23 40.22
CA ILE A 530 38.10 -28.35 41.38
C ILE A 530 37.69 -29.07 42.67
N PHE A 531 36.55 -29.77 42.64
CA PHE A 531 36.06 -30.54 43.80
C PHE A 531 37.06 -31.64 44.23
N ASN A 532 37.64 -32.37 43.29
CA ASN A 532 38.67 -33.39 43.57
C ASN A 532 39.95 -32.76 44.17
N ILE A 533 40.41 -31.60 43.68
CA ILE A 533 41.55 -30.89 44.27
C ILE A 533 41.24 -30.50 45.71
N ILE A 534 40.07 -29.93 46.00
CA ILE A 534 39.66 -29.57 47.36
C ILE A 534 39.60 -30.80 48.24
N LEU A 535 39.12 -31.93 47.76
CA LEU A 535 39.02 -33.19 48.48
C LEU A 535 40.41 -33.74 48.81
N ILE A 536 41.37 -33.70 47.87
CA ILE A 536 42.76 -34.10 48.07
C ILE A 536 43.44 -33.20 49.10
N LEU A 537 43.26 -31.88 49.03
CA LEU A 537 43.81 -30.94 50.01
C LEU A 537 43.24 -31.19 51.41
N TYR A 538 41.90 -31.42 51.48
CA TYR A 538 41.28 -31.75 52.79
C TYR A 538 41.76 -33.07 53.38
N CYS A 539 42.00 -34.11 52.58
CA CYS A 539 42.54 -35.38 53.03
C CYS A 539 44.00 -35.28 53.43
N ASN A 540 44.82 -34.38 52.85
CA ASN A 540 46.20 -34.16 53.20
C ASN A 540 46.40 -33.23 54.44
N THR A 541 45.35 -32.55 54.91
CA THR A 541 45.38 -31.69 56.11
C THR A 541 44.87 -32.38 57.37
N LYS A 542 44.42 -33.63 57.26
CA LYS A 542 44.14 -34.56 58.39
C LYS A 542 45.28 -35.55 58.53
#